data_ef869cce95f598ec6181b5d9a0840826
#
_entry.id   ef869cce95f598ec6181b5d9a0840826
#
_cell.length_a   1.000
_cell.length_b   1.000
_cell.length_c   1.000
_cell.angle_alpha   90.00
_cell.angle_beta   90.00
_cell.angle_gamma   90.00
#
_symmetry.space_group_name_H-M   'P 1'
#
loop_
_entity.id
_entity.type
_entity.pdbx_description
1 polymer ?
#
loop_
_entity_poly.entity_id
_entity_poly.type
_entity_poly.pdbx_seq_one_letter_code
_entity_poly.pdbx_strand_id
1 'polypeptide(L)'
;DTDTYVLAETVKGKIEATKSDSVRIDGTWYNYVTTTPDKDLALDSTVKAAVLNGYIVKSEVVTSSHELQDYAVVVKTDSDINGPQAKLLFADGTTKVVTTDKKYTDTMGLVTYEVKKGEYVLTEAKTNSGDADKAGFDLIVTGKYVNSSGKGKIGGERIADDAVIFVKDSAGKFSTMAGSDFAKYSTTSVVDKNITAYANKDNSTGYNSIVLAYVELNAKVNSITSNYGYVTSAVSTTKNKDGETVSSFTFWDGATEHKDIMTDEKVSL
;
A
#
# COMPACT_ATOMS: atom_id res chain seq x y z
N ASP A 1 -13.80 32.52 -23.81
CA ASP A 1 -13.33 31.18 -24.17
C ASP A 1 -13.58 30.28 -22.97
N THR A 2 -14.37 29.23 -23.15
CA THR A 2 -14.65 28.25 -22.11
C THR A 2 -13.62 27.13 -22.30
N ASP A 3 -12.61 27.06 -21.44
CA ASP A 3 -11.65 25.98 -21.44
C ASP A 3 -12.39 24.67 -21.13
N THR A 4 -12.37 23.74 -22.07
CA THR A 4 -12.95 22.41 -21.87
C THR A 4 -11.85 21.46 -21.49
N TYR A 5 -11.92 20.93 -20.27
CA TYR A 5 -11.00 19.90 -19.78
C TYR A 5 -11.56 18.52 -20.07
N VAL A 6 -10.75 17.66 -20.67
CA VAL A 6 -11.06 16.26 -20.90
C VAL A 6 -10.15 15.42 -20.04
N LEU A 7 -10.73 14.52 -19.23
CA LEU A 7 -9.96 13.60 -18.39
C LEU A 7 -9.38 12.48 -19.25
N ALA A 8 -8.06 12.32 -19.26
CA ALA A 8 -7.39 11.20 -19.91
C ALA A 8 -7.61 9.90 -19.11
N GLU A 9 -7.81 8.81 -19.83
CA GLU A 9 -7.86 7.47 -19.24
C GLU A 9 -6.45 7.05 -18.79
N THR A 10 -6.33 6.39 -17.64
CA THR A 10 -5.07 5.81 -17.19
C THR A 10 -5.01 4.35 -17.58
N VAL A 11 -4.00 4.00 -18.38
CA VAL A 11 -3.67 2.61 -18.76
C VAL A 11 -2.35 2.24 -18.11
N LYS A 12 -2.29 1.05 -17.49
CA LYS A 12 -1.08 0.47 -16.94
C LYS A 12 -0.89 -0.91 -17.54
N GLY A 13 0.32 -1.23 -17.96
CA GLY A 13 0.61 -2.54 -18.52
C GLY A 13 2.03 -2.67 -19.05
N LYS A 14 2.37 -3.90 -19.46
CA LYS A 14 3.67 -4.22 -20.05
C LYS A 14 3.70 -3.83 -21.52
N ILE A 15 4.81 -3.24 -21.96
CA ILE A 15 5.06 -2.99 -23.38
C ILE A 15 5.47 -4.29 -24.06
N GLU A 16 4.60 -4.78 -24.93
CA GLU A 16 4.78 -6.04 -25.65
C GLU A 16 5.36 -5.83 -27.05
N ALA A 17 5.12 -4.69 -27.65
CA ALA A 17 5.62 -4.34 -28.97
C ALA A 17 5.64 -2.83 -29.19
N THR A 18 6.57 -2.35 -30.01
CA THR A 18 6.68 -0.95 -30.41
C THR A 18 6.74 -0.81 -31.92
N LYS A 19 6.20 0.30 -32.44
CA LYS A 19 6.32 0.76 -33.82
C LYS A 19 6.78 2.20 -33.82
N SER A 20 7.04 2.75 -35.01
CA SER A 20 7.45 4.16 -35.13
C SER A 20 6.39 5.16 -34.67
N ASP A 21 5.12 4.78 -34.69
CA ASP A 21 3.96 5.64 -34.43
C ASP A 21 3.06 5.14 -33.28
N SER A 22 3.34 3.94 -32.76
CA SER A 22 2.46 3.31 -31.78
C SER A 22 3.19 2.31 -30.88
N VAL A 23 2.58 2.00 -29.75
CA VAL A 23 3.05 1.01 -28.77
C VAL A 23 1.90 0.12 -28.34
N ARG A 24 2.18 -1.16 -28.11
CA ARG A 24 1.24 -2.13 -27.58
C ARG A 24 1.45 -2.32 -26.09
N ILE A 25 0.42 -1.97 -25.30
CA ILE A 25 0.40 -2.15 -23.85
C ILE A 25 -0.74 -3.13 -23.53
N ASP A 26 -0.42 -4.24 -22.88
CA ASP A 26 -1.36 -5.31 -22.51
C ASP A 26 -2.34 -5.66 -23.64
N GLY A 27 -1.80 -6.00 -24.80
CA GLY A 27 -2.59 -6.43 -25.95
C GLY A 27 -3.25 -5.32 -26.78
N THR A 28 -3.27 -4.08 -26.31
CA THR A 28 -3.92 -2.93 -26.98
C THR A 28 -2.89 -1.98 -27.57
N TRP A 29 -3.11 -1.54 -28.83
CA TRP A 29 -2.27 -0.55 -29.49
C TRP A 29 -2.72 0.87 -29.18
N TYR A 30 -1.75 1.72 -28.80
CA TYR A 30 -1.92 3.16 -28.58
C TYR A 30 -0.95 3.93 -29.45
N ASN A 31 -1.40 5.06 -30.01
CA ASN A 31 -0.57 5.91 -30.84
C ASN A 31 0.24 6.90 -30.00
N TYR A 32 1.38 7.34 -30.51
CA TYR A 32 2.14 8.46 -29.94
C TYR A 32 1.52 9.81 -30.37
N VAL A 33 1.54 10.79 -29.49
CA VAL A 33 1.17 12.19 -29.84
C VAL A 33 2.24 12.81 -30.73
N THR A 34 3.49 12.39 -30.59
CA THR A 34 4.62 12.87 -31.39
C THR A 34 5.28 11.70 -32.12
N THR A 35 5.99 12.00 -33.23
CA THR A 35 6.72 11.00 -34.01
C THR A 35 7.98 10.49 -33.31
N THR A 36 8.37 11.08 -32.19
CA THR A 36 9.49 10.62 -31.38
C THR A 36 8.94 9.82 -30.20
N PRO A 37 9.18 8.50 -30.14
CA PRO A 37 8.78 7.70 -29.00
C PRO A 37 9.38 8.27 -27.72
N ASP A 38 8.57 8.33 -26.67
CA ASP A 38 9.06 8.61 -25.34
C ASP A 38 10.08 7.53 -24.96
N LYS A 39 11.25 7.92 -24.41
CA LYS A 39 12.31 6.99 -24.02
C LYS A 39 11.83 5.94 -23.01
N ASP A 40 10.79 6.28 -22.29
CA ASP A 40 10.20 5.44 -21.26
C ASP A 40 9.33 4.31 -21.84
N LEU A 41 9.06 4.32 -23.15
CA LEU A 41 8.24 3.32 -23.82
C LEU A 41 9.08 2.21 -24.46
N ALA A 42 10.08 1.71 -23.75
CA ALA A 42 10.94 0.62 -24.20
C ALA A 42 10.24 -0.75 -24.08
N LEU A 43 10.55 -1.65 -25.02
CA LEU A 43 10.08 -3.03 -25.00
C LEU A 43 10.36 -3.69 -23.63
N ASP A 44 9.43 -4.51 -23.17
CA ASP A 44 9.47 -5.21 -21.88
C ASP A 44 9.34 -4.32 -20.62
N SER A 45 9.28 -3.00 -20.76
CA SER A 45 8.98 -2.10 -19.64
C SER A 45 7.51 -2.21 -19.22
N THR A 46 7.23 -2.05 -17.93
CA THR A 46 5.88 -1.78 -17.44
C THR A 46 5.71 -0.28 -17.35
N VAL A 47 4.62 0.23 -17.91
CA VAL A 47 4.34 1.66 -17.95
C VAL A 47 2.95 1.97 -17.43
N LYS A 48 2.81 3.19 -16.91
CA LYS A 48 1.54 3.84 -16.65
C LYS A 48 1.41 5.00 -17.63
N ALA A 49 0.37 4.99 -18.45
CA ALA A 49 0.17 5.98 -19.50
C ALA A 49 -1.19 6.66 -19.33
N ALA A 50 -1.20 7.99 -19.53
CA ALA A 50 -2.42 8.75 -19.70
C ALA A 50 -2.77 8.72 -21.19
N VAL A 51 -3.96 8.22 -21.52
CA VAL A 51 -4.44 8.03 -22.90
C VAL A 51 -5.66 8.89 -23.15
N LEU A 52 -5.65 9.60 -24.27
CA LEU A 52 -6.78 10.37 -24.75
C LEU A 52 -7.07 10.00 -26.22
N ASN A 53 -8.28 9.52 -26.49
CA ASN A 53 -8.70 9.11 -27.83
C ASN A 53 -7.75 8.13 -28.52
N GLY A 54 -7.13 7.21 -27.75
CA GLY A 54 -6.18 6.23 -28.26
C GLY A 54 -4.75 6.75 -28.45
N TYR A 55 -4.46 7.99 -28.01
CA TYR A 55 -3.13 8.58 -28.04
C TYR A 55 -2.54 8.68 -26.63
N ILE A 56 -1.28 8.30 -26.47
CA ILE A 56 -0.54 8.49 -25.22
C ILE A 56 -0.13 9.96 -25.13
N VAL A 57 -0.69 10.67 -24.15
CA VAL A 57 -0.40 12.08 -23.88
C VAL A 57 0.68 12.27 -22.80
N LYS A 58 0.88 11.25 -21.96
CA LYS A 58 1.94 11.19 -20.96
C LYS A 58 2.19 9.72 -20.60
N SER A 59 3.44 9.37 -20.33
CA SER A 59 3.80 8.05 -19.82
C SER A 59 4.88 8.18 -18.74
N GLU A 60 4.91 7.19 -17.86
CA GLU A 60 5.95 6.98 -16.87
C GLU A 60 6.29 5.49 -16.82
N VAL A 61 7.56 5.15 -16.73
CA VAL A 61 7.99 3.77 -16.53
C VAL A 61 7.73 3.40 -15.08
N VAL A 62 6.99 2.31 -14.89
CA VAL A 62 6.88 1.68 -13.58
C VAL A 62 8.09 0.78 -13.43
N THR A 63 9.12 1.28 -12.76
CA THR A 63 10.47 0.69 -12.71
C THR A 63 10.60 -0.55 -11.86
N SER A 64 9.51 -1.13 -11.32
CA SER A 64 9.61 -2.31 -10.50
C SER A 64 8.97 -3.54 -11.16
N SER A 65 9.73 -4.62 -11.25
CA SER A 65 9.22 -5.96 -11.60
C SER A 65 8.27 -6.51 -10.52
N HIS A 66 8.27 -5.92 -9.34
CA HIS A 66 7.30 -6.14 -8.27
C HIS A 66 6.54 -4.86 -8.02
N GLU A 67 5.24 -4.90 -8.19
CA GLU A 67 4.36 -3.80 -7.81
C GLU A 67 4.21 -3.78 -6.28
N LEU A 68 3.87 -2.61 -5.71
CA LEU A 68 3.53 -2.52 -4.28
C LEU A 68 2.43 -3.52 -3.90
N GLN A 69 1.58 -3.88 -4.85
CA GLN A 69 0.48 -4.84 -4.71
C GLN A 69 0.96 -6.28 -4.52
N ASP A 70 2.21 -6.62 -4.90
CA ASP A 70 2.80 -7.94 -4.73
C ASP A 70 3.40 -8.13 -3.32
N TYR A 71 3.33 -7.10 -2.48
CA TYR A 71 3.81 -7.15 -1.11
C TYR A 71 2.67 -7.31 -0.10
N ALA A 72 2.93 -8.13 0.89
CA ALA A 72 2.03 -8.35 2.03
C ALA A 72 2.83 -8.61 3.30
N VAL A 73 2.17 -8.49 4.45
CA VAL A 73 2.75 -8.92 5.72
C VAL A 73 2.04 -10.17 6.22
N VAL A 74 2.80 -11.18 6.63
CA VAL A 74 2.28 -12.36 7.29
C VAL A 74 1.86 -12.00 8.70
N VAL A 75 0.55 -11.99 8.94
CA VAL A 75 -0.02 -11.68 10.26
C VAL A 75 -0.07 -12.91 11.14
N LYS A 76 -0.43 -14.06 10.56
CA LYS A 76 -0.53 -15.36 11.22
C LYS A 76 -0.52 -16.47 10.18
N THR A 77 -0.01 -17.62 10.56
CA THR A 77 -0.11 -18.85 9.77
C THR A 77 -0.82 -19.94 10.56
N ASP A 78 -1.50 -20.81 9.86
CA ASP A 78 -2.18 -21.97 10.44
C ASP A 78 -2.21 -23.13 9.44
N SER A 79 -2.68 -24.27 9.89
CA SER A 79 -2.94 -25.42 9.02
C SER A 79 -4.12 -26.20 9.60
N ASP A 80 -5.16 -26.31 8.80
CA ASP A 80 -6.36 -27.03 9.17
C ASP A 80 -6.66 -28.18 8.18
N ILE A 81 -7.88 -28.70 8.23
CA ILE A 81 -8.35 -29.77 7.34
C ILE A 81 -8.30 -29.38 5.85
N ASN A 82 -8.33 -28.08 5.53
CA ASN A 82 -8.27 -27.56 4.17
C ASN A 82 -6.83 -27.30 3.70
N GLY A 83 -5.85 -27.59 4.55
CA GLY A 83 -4.43 -27.41 4.26
C GLY A 83 -3.80 -26.20 4.92
N PRO A 84 -2.59 -25.83 4.48
CA PRO A 84 -1.88 -24.68 5.02
C PRO A 84 -2.51 -23.36 4.62
N GLN A 85 -2.58 -22.43 5.56
CA GLN A 85 -3.19 -21.11 5.39
C GLN A 85 -2.32 -20.00 5.98
N ALA A 86 -2.45 -18.81 5.46
CA ALA A 86 -1.86 -17.60 6.01
C ALA A 86 -2.89 -16.46 6.06
N LYS A 87 -2.89 -15.72 7.16
CA LYS A 87 -3.57 -14.43 7.23
C LYS A 87 -2.58 -13.36 6.80
N LEU A 88 -2.89 -12.69 5.68
CA LEU A 88 -2.04 -11.67 5.08
C LEU A 88 -2.71 -10.30 5.21
N LEU A 89 -1.89 -9.29 5.52
CA LEU A 89 -2.23 -7.87 5.36
C LEU A 89 -1.61 -7.40 4.04
N PHE A 90 -2.44 -6.93 3.11
CA PHE A 90 -2.04 -6.45 1.80
C PHE A 90 -1.74 -4.94 1.79
N ALA A 91 -1.07 -4.47 0.73
CA ALA A 91 -0.70 -3.07 0.57
C ALA A 91 -1.90 -2.10 0.55
N ASP A 92 -3.07 -2.57 0.14
CA ASP A 92 -4.33 -1.81 0.16
C ASP A 92 -4.98 -1.72 1.57
N GLY A 93 -4.33 -2.28 2.59
CA GLY A 93 -4.83 -2.32 3.97
C GLY A 93 -5.83 -3.43 4.25
N THR A 94 -6.22 -4.22 3.25
CA THR A 94 -7.13 -5.35 3.45
C THR A 94 -6.41 -6.53 4.10
N THR A 95 -7.14 -7.30 4.88
CA THR A 95 -6.63 -8.53 5.51
C THR A 95 -7.46 -9.72 5.05
N LYS A 96 -6.79 -10.76 4.55
CA LYS A 96 -7.46 -12.00 4.10
C LYS A 96 -6.75 -13.23 4.64
N VAL A 97 -7.52 -14.30 4.88
CA VAL A 97 -6.98 -15.65 5.06
C VAL A 97 -6.94 -16.30 3.68
N VAL A 98 -5.78 -16.78 3.30
CA VAL A 98 -5.51 -17.38 1.99
C VAL A 98 -4.96 -18.79 2.15
N THR A 99 -5.27 -19.69 1.21
CA THR A 99 -4.63 -21.00 1.12
C THR A 99 -3.22 -20.82 0.55
N THR A 100 -2.26 -21.51 1.11
CA THR A 100 -0.85 -21.43 0.70
C THR A 100 -0.35 -22.76 0.16
N ASP A 101 0.66 -22.75 -0.72
CA ASP A 101 1.26 -23.94 -1.34
C ASP A 101 1.93 -24.88 -0.33
N LYS A 102 2.32 -24.34 0.82
CA LYS A 102 2.95 -25.05 1.94
C LYS A 102 2.74 -24.30 3.25
N LYS A 103 3.08 -24.94 4.35
CA LYS A 103 3.09 -24.30 5.67
C LYS A 103 4.25 -23.30 5.76
N TYR A 104 3.91 -22.06 6.09
CA TYR A 104 4.85 -20.98 6.39
C TYR A 104 4.91 -20.71 7.90
N THR A 105 5.80 -19.81 8.33
CA THR A 105 5.95 -19.40 9.73
C THR A 105 5.46 -17.99 9.95
N ASP A 106 4.93 -17.70 11.13
CA ASP A 106 4.45 -16.35 11.51
C ASP A 106 5.58 -15.29 11.56
N THR A 107 6.84 -15.74 11.51
CA THR A 107 8.02 -14.88 11.63
C THR A 107 8.50 -14.31 10.30
N MET A 108 7.86 -14.65 9.17
CA MET A 108 8.30 -14.18 7.86
C MET A 108 8.21 -12.64 7.70
N GLY A 109 7.30 -11.98 8.43
CA GLY A 109 7.12 -10.53 8.33
C GLY A 109 6.68 -10.08 6.94
N LEU A 110 7.44 -9.18 6.31
CA LEU A 110 7.16 -8.71 4.95
C LEU A 110 7.53 -9.77 3.91
N VAL A 111 6.61 -10.04 3.00
CA VAL A 111 6.75 -11.04 1.93
C VAL A 111 6.31 -10.45 0.59
N THR A 112 6.80 -11.04 -0.50
CA THR A 112 6.16 -10.98 -1.80
C THR A 112 5.31 -12.23 -2.00
N TYR A 113 4.28 -12.16 -2.83
CA TYR A 113 3.45 -13.31 -3.13
C TYR A 113 3.13 -13.44 -4.62
N GLU A 114 2.91 -14.67 -5.03
CA GLU A 114 2.34 -15.03 -6.33
C GLU A 114 1.16 -15.96 -6.09
N VAL A 115 0.16 -15.91 -6.99
CA VAL A 115 -0.97 -16.86 -6.94
C VAL A 115 -0.78 -17.90 -8.05
N LYS A 116 -0.57 -19.16 -7.66
CA LYS A 116 -0.42 -20.28 -8.58
C LYS A 116 -1.50 -21.32 -8.31
N LYS A 117 -2.34 -21.60 -9.32
CA LYS A 117 -3.45 -22.58 -9.21
C LYS A 117 -4.41 -22.31 -8.03
N GLY A 118 -4.56 -21.03 -7.65
CA GLY A 118 -5.42 -20.62 -6.54
C GLY A 118 -4.74 -20.62 -5.16
N GLU A 119 -3.49 -21.05 -5.06
CA GLU A 119 -2.70 -21.04 -3.83
C GLU A 119 -1.68 -19.91 -3.84
N TYR A 120 -1.44 -19.32 -2.68
CA TYR A 120 -0.45 -18.26 -2.49
C TYR A 120 0.92 -18.86 -2.20
N VAL A 121 1.90 -18.51 -3.02
CA VAL A 121 3.32 -18.84 -2.84
C VAL A 121 3.98 -17.60 -2.23
N LEU A 122 4.45 -17.71 -0.99
CA LEU A 122 5.05 -16.61 -0.26
C LEU A 122 6.58 -16.69 -0.33
N THR A 123 7.23 -15.56 -0.55
CA THR A 123 8.69 -15.42 -0.52
C THR A 123 9.06 -14.26 0.42
N GLU A 124 10.02 -14.48 1.33
CA GLU A 124 10.51 -13.40 2.18
C GLU A 124 11.03 -12.23 1.34
N ALA A 125 10.62 -11.04 1.70
CA ALA A 125 11.07 -9.84 1.01
C ALA A 125 12.59 -9.66 1.16
N LYS A 126 13.25 -9.19 0.09
CA LYS A 126 14.70 -8.97 0.09
C LYS A 126 15.05 -7.82 1.02
N THR A 127 16.09 -7.99 1.83
CA THR A 127 16.54 -7.00 2.81
C THR A 127 17.96 -6.49 2.56
N ASN A 128 18.70 -7.13 1.65
CA ASN A 128 20.05 -6.73 1.31
C ASN A 128 20.06 -5.66 0.22
N SER A 129 20.82 -4.60 0.39
CA SER A 129 20.92 -3.51 -0.59
C SER A 129 21.34 -3.97 -1.98
N GLY A 130 22.16 -5.01 -2.10
CA GLY A 130 22.57 -5.60 -3.38
C GLY A 130 21.47 -6.41 -4.10
N ASP A 131 20.31 -6.56 -3.50
CA ASP A 131 19.16 -7.29 -4.08
C ASP A 131 18.01 -6.33 -4.51
N ALA A 132 18.26 -5.01 -4.56
CA ALA A 132 17.24 -4.02 -4.88
C ALA A 132 16.55 -4.30 -6.23
N ASP A 133 17.33 -4.55 -7.29
CA ASP A 133 16.80 -4.90 -8.61
C ASP A 133 15.91 -6.16 -8.56
N LYS A 134 16.28 -7.17 -7.75
CA LYS A 134 15.48 -8.39 -7.57
C LYS A 134 14.20 -8.14 -6.78
N ALA A 135 14.21 -7.11 -5.93
CA ALA A 135 13.03 -6.65 -5.21
C ALA A 135 12.15 -5.72 -6.06
N GLY A 136 12.65 -5.30 -7.23
CA GLY A 136 11.94 -4.40 -8.13
C GLY A 136 11.96 -2.93 -7.69
N PHE A 137 12.99 -2.53 -6.97
CA PHE A 137 13.21 -1.16 -6.51
C PHE A 137 14.62 -0.70 -6.87
N ASP A 138 14.83 0.60 -6.88
CA ASP A 138 16.17 1.16 -7.12
C ASP A 138 17.09 1.02 -5.90
N LEU A 139 16.50 0.99 -4.70
CA LEU A 139 17.26 0.91 -3.46
C LEU A 139 16.48 0.17 -2.37
N ILE A 140 17.16 -0.75 -1.66
CA ILE A 140 16.72 -1.24 -0.36
C ILE A 140 17.41 -0.43 0.72
N VAL A 141 16.60 0.22 1.55
CA VAL A 141 17.05 1.14 2.59
C VAL A 141 17.03 0.43 3.94
N THR A 142 18.14 0.50 4.64
CA THR A 142 18.27 0.05 6.02
C THR A 142 18.70 1.23 6.89
N GLY A 143 18.32 1.22 8.16
CA GLY A 143 18.73 2.26 9.09
C GLY A 143 17.60 2.76 9.96
N LYS A 144 17.91 3.81 10.72
CA LYS A 144 16.97 4.36 11.69
C LYS A 144 15.94 5.26 11.03
N TYR A 145 14.76 5.27 11.65
CA TYR A 145 13.77 6.30 11.38
C TYR A 145 14.13 7.60 12.11
N VAL A 146 14.07 8.69 11.39
CA VAL A 146 14.26 10.05 11.92
C VAL A 146 13.12 10.94 11.42
N ASN A 147 12.46 11.64 12.34
CA ASN A 147 11.50 12.66 11.99
C ASN A 147 12.07 14.03 12.33
N SER A 148 12.15 14.92 11.34
CA SER A 148 12.52 16.30 11.50
C SER A 148 11.43 17.18 10.89
N SER A 149 10.74 17.94 11.71
CA SER A 149 9.70 18.91 11.30
C SER A 149 8.59 18.29 10.43
N GLY A 150 8.13 17.09 10.80
CA GLY A 150 7.07 16.38 10.08
C GLY A 150 7.50 15.73 8.77
N LYS A 151 8.80 15.63 8.53
CA LYS A 151 9.38 14.92 7.38
C LYS A 151 10.11 13.67 7.86
N GLY A 152 9.47 12.52 7.68
CA GLY A 152 10.06 11.23 8.03
C GLY A 152 11.13 10.80 7.04
N LYS A 153 12.21 10.22 7.58
CA LYS A 153 13.29 9.58 6.81
C LYS A 153 13.63 8.23 7.42
N ILE A 154 13.99 7.26 6.59
CA ILE A 154 14.58 6.00 7.02
C ILE A 154 15.95 5.87 6.34
N GLY A 155 17.01 5.60 7.09
CA GLY A 155 18.36 5.45 6.55
C GLY A 155 18.89 6.67 5.78
N GLY A 156 18.31 7.85 6.00
CA GLY A 156 18.62 9.09 5.30
C GLY A 156 17.69 9.42 4.14
N GLU A 157 16.99 8.43 3.58
CA GLU A 157 16.06 8.62 2.46
C GLU A 157 14.68 9.13 2.94
N ARG A 158 14.09 10.03 2.17
CA ARG A 158 12.77 10.62 2.48
C ARG A 158 11.66 9.58 2.22
N ILE A 159 10.65 9.58 3.07
CA ILE A 159 9.41 8.81 2.85
C ILE A 159 8.49 9.64 1.94
N ALA A 160 8.03 9.04 0.84
CA ALA A 160 7.03 9.66 -0.02
C ALA A 160 5.69 9.77 0.72
N ASP A 161 4.93 10.81 0.44
CA ASP A 161 3.68 11.09 1.16
C ASP A 161 2.63 9.98 0.94
N ASP A 162 2.65 9.35 -0.23
CA ASP A 162 1.81 8.24 -0.66
C ASP A 162 2.44 6.84 -0.45
N ALA A 163 3.62 6.76 0.18
CA ALA A 163 4.26 5.49 0.49
C ALA A 163 3.34 4.56 1.27
N VAL A 164 3.41 3.27 0.99
CA VAL A 164 2.72 2.25 1.77
C VAL A 164 3.61 1.83 2.94
N ILE A 165 3.19 2.13 4.16
CA ILE A 165 3.91 1.74 5.36
C ILE A 165 3.13 0.64 6.06
N PHE A 166 3.67 -0.58 6.06
CA PHE A 166 3.20 -1.67 6.91
C PHE A 166 3.70 -1.46 8.33
N VAL A 167 2.80 -1.50 9.28
CA VAL A 167 3.09 -1.21 10.68
C VAL A 167 2.65 -2.37 11.55
N LYS A 168 3.53 -2.79 12.47
CA LYS A 168 3.19 -3.63 13.61
C LYS A 168 3.30 -2.79 14.87
N ASP A 169 2.22 -2.67 15.60
CA ASP A 169 2.19 -1.87 16.83
C ASP A 169 2.64 -2.66 18.08
N SER A 170 2.78 -1.97 19.20
CA SER A 170 3.22 -2.60 20.47
C SER A 170 2.23 -3.62 21.03
N ALA A 171 0.99 -3.66 20.56
CA ALA A 171 0.00 -4.68 20.88
C ALA A 171 0.05 -5.87 19.90
N GLY A 172 0.95 -5.86 18.93
CA GLY A 172 1.07 -6.88 17.90
C GLY A 172 0.02 -6.78 16.79
N LYS A 173 -0.72 -5.67 16.73
CA LYS A 173 -1.69 -5.42 15.66
C LYS A 173 -0.96 -4.92 14.41
N PHE A 174 -1.35 -5.47 13.27
CA PHE A 174 -0.83 -5.08 11.96
C PHE A 174 -1.82 -4.16 11.23
N SER A 175 -1.29 -3.13 10.59
CA SER A 175 -2.05 -2.19 9.76
C SER A 175 -1.18 -1.60 8.66
N THR A 176 -1.78 -0.90 7.70
CA THR A 176 -1.08 -0.04 6.74
C THR A 176 -1.42 1.41 7.01
N MET A 177 -0.52 2.31 6.64
CA MET A 177 -0.78 3.74 6.61
C MET A 177 0.01 4.41 5.49
N ALA A 178 -0.42 5.61 5.08
CA ALA A 178 0.32 6.43 4.14
C ALA A 178 1.60 7.00 4.77
N GLY A 179 2.62 7.26 3.95
CA GLY A 179 3.87 7.87 4.42
C GLY A 179 3.66 9.22 5.10
N SER A 180 2.71 10.03 4.62
CA SER A 180 2.33 11.30 5.24
C SER A 180 1.76 11.14 6.65
N ASP A 181 1.05 10.04 6.93
CA ASP A 181 0.55 9.73 8.28
C ASP A 181 1.65 9.17 9.17
N PHE A 182 2.50 8.31 8.61
CA PHE A 182 3.65 7.78 9.34
C PHE A 182 4.64 8.88 9.74
N ALA A 183 4.83 9.90 8.91
CA ALA A 183 5.67 11.05 9.21
C ALA A 183 5.19 11.90 10.40
N LYS A 184 3.99 11.66 10.94
CA LYS A 184 3.50 12.31 12.16
C LYS A 184 4.05 11.67 13.44
N TYR A 185 4.57 10.44 13.37
CA TYR A 185 5.18 9.76 14.51
C TYR A 185 6.53 10.39 14.87
N SER A 186 6.83 10.48 16.16
CA SER A 186 8.15 10.92 16.63
C SER A 186 9.21 9.84 16.36
N THR A 187 10.46 10.24 16.28
CA THR A 187 11.59 9.31 16.12
C THR A 187 11.58 8.22 17.18
N THR A 188 11.23 8.56 18.43
CA THR A 188 11.21 7.60 19.55
C THR A 188 10.01 6.64 19.52
N SER A 189 9.01 6.90 18.69
CA SER A 189 7.84 6.03 18.55
C SER A 189 8.10 4.80 17.68
N VAL A 190 9.19 4.80 16.91
CA VAL A 190 9.55 3.72 15.98
C VAL A 190 10.67 2.88 16.58
N VAL A 191 10.53 1.56 16.49
CA VAL A 191 11.57 0.62 16.89
C VAL A 191 12.65 0.60 15.82
N ASP A 192 13.88 0.97 16.16
CA ASP A 192 15.03 1.02 15.23
C ASP A 192 15.52 -0.35 14.75
N LYS A 193 14.76 -1.41 15.03
CA LYS A 193 15.07 -2.79 14.62
C LYS A 193 14.05 -3.26 13.60
N ASN A 194 14.49 -4.12 12.70
CA ASN A 194 13.62 -4.76 11.70
C ASN A 194 12.97 -3.77 10.72
N ILE A 195 13.54 -2.58 10.54
CA ILE A 195 13.07 -1.66 9.50
C ILE A 195 13.58 -2.17 8.16
N THR A 196 12.66 -2.44 7.25
CA THR A 196 12.94 -2.72 5.84
C THR A 196 12.17 -1.71 5.01
N ALA A 197 12.87 -0.96 4.19
CA ALA A 197 12.27 0.05 3.32
C ALA A 197 12.82 -0.05 1.90
N TYR A 198 12.00 0.30 0.93
CA TYR A 198 12.30 0.26 -0.48
C TYR A 198 12.04 1.62 -1.09
N ALA A 199 12.99 2.09 -1.85
CA ALA A 199 12.94 3.40 -2.47
C ALA A 199 13.10 3.31 -3.98
N ASN A 200 12.41 4.22 -4.67
CA ASN A 200 12.58 4.46 -6.08
C ASN A 200 13.13 5.85 -6.32
N LYS A 201 13.91 5.97 -7.38
CA LYS A 201 14.45 7.25 -7.82
C LYS A 201 13.35 8.04 -8.51
N ASP A 202 13.10 9.24 -8.02
CA ASP A 202 12.25 10.19 -8.71
C ASP A 202 13.03 10.79 -9.91
N ASN A 203 12.57 10.48 -11.11
CA ASN A 203 13.22 10.93 -12.34
C ASN A 203 13.20 12.45 -12.51
N SER A 204 12.28 13.16 -11.86
CA SER A 204 12.17 14.61 -11.95
C SER A 204 13.17 15.34 -11.04
N THR A 205 13.43 14.79 -9.86
CA THR A 205 14.31 15.39 -8.85
C THR A 205 15.67 14.71 -8.75
N GLY A 206 15.78 13.48 -9.22
CA GLY A 206 16.97 12.65 -9.12
C GLY A 206 17.23 12.07 -7.71
N TYR A 207 16.36 12.34 -6.74
CA TYR A 207 16.45 11.84 -5.37
C TYR A 207 15.66 10.54 -5.19
N ASN A 208 16.15 9.68 -4.31
CA ASN A 208 15.39 8.50 -3.90
C ASN A 208 14.27 8.89 -2.93
N SER A 209 13.13 8.23 -3.06
CA SER A 209 12.02 8.33 -2.12
C SER A 209 11.52 6.95 -1.74
N ILE A 210 11.35 6.71 -0.44
CA ILE A 210 10.79 5.46 0.06
C ILE A 210 9.32 5.38 -0.35
N VAL A 211 8.95 4.30 -1.01
CA VAL A 211 7.60 4.01 -1.51
C VAL A 211 6.93 2.86 -0.77
N LEU A 212 7.72 2.01 -0.10
CA LEU A 212 7.25 0.88 0.70
C LEU A 212 8.15 0.72 1.92
N ALA A 213 7.57 0.47 3.11
CA ALA A 213 8.34 0.09 4.28
C ALA A 213 7.56 -0.86 5.20
N TYR A 214 8.30 -1.65 5.98
CA TYR A 214 7.83 -2.37 7.15
C TYR A 214 8.51 -1.81 8.40
N VAL A 215 7.71 -1.45 9.41
CA VAL A 215 8.19 -0.86 10.65
C VAL A 215 7.43 -1.42 11.86
N GLU A 216 8.08 -1.39 13.01
CA GLU A 216 7.46 -1.69 14.30
C GLU A 216 7.38 -0.41 15.15
N LEU A 217 6.28 -0.25 15.89
CA LEU A 217 6.08 0.89 16.78
C LEU A 217 6.19 0.49 18.24
N ASN A 218 6.74 1.37 19.07
CA ASN A 218 6.79 1.25 20.52
C ASN A 218 5.44 1.52 21.20
N ALA A 219 4.48 2.07 20.47
CA ALA A 219 3.14 2.42 20.94
C ALA A 219 2.09 1.70 20.11
N LYS A 220 0.88 1.60 20.66
CA LYS A 220 -0.28 1.19 19.85
C LYS A 220 -0.50 2.20 18.73
N VAL A 221 -0.79 1.71 17.52
CA VAL A 221 -1.39 2.57 16.51
C VAL A 221 -2.73 2.99 17.08
N ASN A 222 -2.78 4.22 17.57
CA ASN A 222 -4.09 4.85 17.69
C ASN A 222 -4.62 4.88 16.27
N SER A 223 -5.71 4.19 16.03
CA SER A 223 -6.40 4.25 14.73
C SER A 223 -6.87 5.69 14.53
N ILE A 224 -5.96 6.52 14.03
CA ILE A 224 -6.28 7.83 13.48
C ILE A 224 -6.70 7.60 12.00
N THR A 225 -7.49 6.59 11.74
CA THR A 225 -8.54 6.72 10.77
C THR A 225 -9.65 7.43 11.54
N SER A 226 -9.51 8.72 11.69
CA SER A 226 -10.62 9.56 12.09
C SER A 226 -11.58 9.56 10.90
N ASN A 227 -12.35 8.51 10.77
CA ASN A 227 -13.58 8.58 10.03
C ASN A 227 -14.47 9.49 10.86
N TYR A 228 -14.54 10.76 10.48
CA TYR A 228 -15.46 11.68 11.09
C TYR A 228 -16.86 11.29 10.63
N GLY A 229 -17.71 10.97 11.58
CA GLY A 229 -19.13 10.78 11.36
C GLY A 229 -19.92 11.80 12.17
N TYR A 230 -21.06 12.22 11.64
CA TYR A 230 -22.02 13.03 12.36
C TYR A 230 -23.04 12.11 13.01
N VAL A 231 -23.16 12.15 14.35
CA VAL A 231 -24.18 11.37 15.07
C VAL A 231 -25.56 11.97 14.79
N THR A 232 -26.41 11.20 14.14
CA THR A 232 -27.75 11.62 13.67
C THR A 232 -28.88 11.19 14.58
N SER A 233 -28.62 10.34 15.59
CA SER A 233 -29.60 9.94 16.59
C SER A 233 -29.16 10.32 18.01
N ALA A 234 -30.10 10.31 18.94
CA ALA A 234 -29.76 10.31 20.36
C ALA A 234 -28.94 9.05 20.70
N VAL A 235 -27.93 9.21 21.55
CA VAL A 235 -27.17 8.08 22.08
C VAL A 235 -28.02 7.40 23.16
N SER A 236 -28.26 6.11 23.02
CA SER A 236 -28.97 5.31 24.00
C SER A 236 -28.06 4.23 24.58
N THR A 237 -28.46 3.68 25.72
CA THR A 237 -27.73 2.58 26.35
C THR A 237 -28.53 1.30 26.13
N THR A 238 -27.87 0.24 25.62
CA THR A 238 -28.48 -1.05 25.36
C THR A 238 -27.61 -2.20 25.85
N LYS A 239 -28.06 -3.43 25.71
CA LYS A 239 -27.27 -4.64 25.97
C LYS A 239 -26.84 -5.27 24.68
N ASN A 240 -25.53 -5.64 24.58
CA ASN A 240 -25.02 -6.45 23.47
C ASN A 240 -25.44 -7.93 23.65
N LYS A 241 -25.02 -8.81 22.73
CA LYS A 241 -25.33 -10.24 22.75
C LYS A 241 -24.77 -10.96 24.00
N ASP A 242 -23.70 -10.41 24.57
CA ASP A 242 -22.99 -10.97 25.74
C ASP A 242 -23.57 -10.40 27.07
N GLY A 243 -24.62 -9.58 26.99
CA GLY A 243 -25.27 -8.96 28.13
C GLY A 243 -24.58 -7.73 28.72
N GLU A 244 -23.49 -7.25 28.06
CA GLU A 244 -22.77 -6.06 28.47
C GLU A 244 -23.54 -4.79 28.10
N THR A 245 -23.39 -3.76 28.92
CA THR A 245 -24.01 -2.46 28.64
C THR A 245 -23.16 -1.68 27.67
N VAL A 246 -23.73 -1.30 26.54
CA VAL A 246 -23.05 -0.61 25.44
C VAL A 246 -23.85 0.64 25.02
N SER A 247 -23.16 1.62 24.45
CA SER A 247 -23.79 2.78 23.83
C SER A 247 -24.26 2.40 22.41
N SER A 248 -25.49 2.80 22.04
CA SER A 248 -26.04 2.61 20.69
C SER A 248 -26.47 3.94 20.10
N PHE A 249 -26.13 4.16 18.83
CA PHE A 249 -26.41 5.39 18.10
C PHE A 249 -26.41 5.16 16.58
N THR A 250 -26.91 6.14 15.85
CA THR A 250 -26.83 6.20 14.38
C THR A 250 -25.90 7.34 14.01
N PHE A 251 -25.02 7.11 13.04
CA PHE A 251 -24.15 8.16 12.53
C PHE A 251 -24.08 8.15 11.00
N TRP A 252 -23.76 9.29 10.42
CA TRP A 252 -23.50 9.48 9.00
C TRP A 252 -22.00 9.77 8.78
N ASP A 253 -21.36 9.02 7.88
CA ASP A 253 -19.90 9.07 7.62
C ASP A 253 -19.51 10.03 6.49
N GLY A 254 -20.44 10.80 5.98
CA GLY A 254 -20.26 11.67 4.81
C GLY A 254 -20.85 11.11 3.52
N ALA A 255 -21.16 9.80 3.48
CA ALA A 255 -21.73 9.10 2.34
C ALA A 255 -22.91 8.23 2.70
N THR A 256 -22.84 7.51 3.84
CA THR A 256 -23.82 6.50 4.24
C THR A 256 -24.25 6.71 5.69
N GLU A 257 -25.52 6.46 5.97
CA GLU A 257 -26.06 6.41 7.34
C GLU A 257 -25.91 4.99 7.89
N HIS A 258 -25.17 4.87 9.00
CA HIS A 258 -24.96 3.63 9.74
C HIS A 258 -25.87 3.61 10.96
N LYS A 259 -26.83 2.68 10.99
CA LYS A 259 -27.83 2.57 12.06
C LYS A 259 -27.43 1.52 13.10
N ASP A 260 -27.92 1.71 14.32
CA ASP A 260 -27.78 0.75 15.42
C ASP A 260 -26.33 0.34 15.70
N ILE A 261 -25.40 1.30 15.55
CA ILE A 261 -23.99 1.07 15.88
C ILE A 261 -23.85 0.97 17.38
N MET A 262 -23.14 -0.08 17.83
CA MET A 262 -22.88 -0.34 19.24
C MET A 262 -21.38 -0.19 19.54
N THR A 263 -21.07 0.44 20.66
CA THR A 263 -19.70 0.56 21.19
C THR A 263 -19.72 0.37 22.71
N ASP A 264 -18.67 -0.26 23.22
CA ASP A 264 -18.40 -0.43 24.64
C ASP A 264 -17.88 0.87 25.30
N GLU A 265 -17.48 1.84 24.49
CA GLU A 265 -17.11 3.13 24.98
C GLU A 265 -18.32 4.03 25.28
N LYS A 266 -18.20 4.84 26.33
CA LYS A 266 -19.22 5.81 26.67
C LYS A 266 -19.20 6.94 25.64
N VAL A 267 -20.24 7.03 24.83
CA VAL A 267 -20.46 8.15 23.89
C VAL A 267 -21.29 9.20 24.60
N SER A 268 -20.80 10.43 24.64
CA SER A 268 -21.53 11.63 25.10
C SER A 268 -21.52 12.66 23.98
N LEU A 269 -22.68 13.22 23.67
CA LEU A 269 -22.85 14.34 22.73
C LEU A 269 -22.72 15.66 23.46
#